data_6254ad98715f4c7f9eaace4e457530da
#
_entry.id   6254ad98715f4c7f9eaace4e457530da
#
_cell.length_a   1.000
_cell.length_b   1.000
_cell.length_c   1.000
_cell.angle_alpha   90.00
_cell.angle_beta   90.00
_cell.angle_gamma   90.00
#
_symmetry.space_group_name_H-M   'P 1'
#
loop_
_entity.id
_entity.type
_entity.pdbx_description
1 polymer ?
#
loop_
_entity_poly.entity_id
_entity_poly.type
_entity_poly.pdbx_seq_one_letter_code
_entity_poly.pdbx_strand_id
1 'polypeptide(L)'
;VFDLQVQVNNDSRDDYYTPKRLFDALGLQFDVDVCAPRGGVPWLPASKHYSIIDDGLQQEWLGRVWCNPPYSKPGPWIERMIIHNNGVALVCTSKAAWFQNAWNNAGGVLLLPNDLKFTRPDGAVKGIFMQTVLFGFGAENVEAMRQSNLGFVR
;
A
#
# COMPACT_ATOMS: atom_id res chain seq x y z
N VAL A 1 -0.15 -4.86 16.83
CA VAL A 1 0.87 -3.90 17.29
C VAL A 1 2.16 -4.62 17.59
N PHE A 2 2.07 -5.62 18.43
CA PHE A 2 3.24 -6.40 18.83
C PHE A 2 3.94 -7.05 17.63
N ASP A 3 3.19 -7.65 16.75
CA ASP A 3 3.75 -8.31 15.57
C ASP A 3 4.42 -7.32 14.63
N LEU A 4 3.85 -6.15 14.48
CA LEU A 4 4.44 -5.09 13.69
C LEU A 4 5.79 -4.65 14.26
N GLN A 5 5.88 -4.53 15.57
CA GLN A 5 7.14 -4.16 16.21
C GLN A 5 8.22 -5.21 16.01
N VAL A 6 7.85 -6.47 16.15
CA VAL A 6 8.77 -7.57 15.92
C VAL A 6 9.28 -7.57 14.48
N GLN A 7 8.39 -7.36 13.54
CA GLN A 7 8.75 -7.37 12.13
C GLN A 7 9.68 -6.22 11.76
N VAL A 8 9.39 -5.04 12.21
CA VAL A 8 10.23 -3.88 11.92
C VAL A 8 11.57 -3.97 12.63
N ASN A 9 11.58 -4.54 13.84
CA ASN A 9 12.81 -4.71 14.60
C ASN A 9 13.68 -5.85 14.08
N ASN A 10 13.07 -6.79 13.38
CA ASN A 10 13.77 -7.96 12.85
C ASN A 10 14.42 -7.71 11.50
N ASP A 11 14.81 -6.48 11.20
CA ASP A 11 15.56 -6.31 10.00
C ASP A 11 14.81 -5.78 8.80
N SER A 12 14.09 -4.82 8.85
CA SER A 12 13.67 -4.14 7.63
C SER A 12 13.39 -5.04 6.39
N ARG A 13 13.32 -6.37 6.56
CA ARG A 13 13.06 -7.27 5.42
C ARG A 13 11.68 -7.05 4.83
N ASP A 14 10.77 -6.54 5.64
CA ASP A 14 9.44 -6.14 5.19
C ASP A 14 9.37 -4.64 4.83
N ASP A 15 10.46 -3.92 5.01
CA ASP A 15 10.55 -2.52 4.66
C ASP A 15 10.99 -2.37 3.20
N TYR A 16 10.02 -2.47 2.31
CA TYR A 16 10.25 -2.20 0.89
C TYR A 16 9.65 -0.86 0.52
N TYR A 17 10.44 -0.05 -0.16
CA TYR A 17 9.92 1.18 -0.76
C TYR A 17 9.24 0.85 -2.06
N THR A 18 7.96 1.15 -2.14
CA THR A 18 7.24 1.11 -3.41
C THR A 18 7.94 2.04 -4.40
N PRO A 19 8.18 1.60 -5.65
CA PRO A 19 8.98 2.39 -6.58
C PRO A 19 8.31 3.72 -6.93
N LYS A 20 9.13 4.74 -7.10
CA LYS A 20 8.69 6.08 -7.52
C LYS A 20 7.83 6.04 -8.79
N ARG A 21 8.20 5.17 -9.72
CA ARG A 21 7.48 4.97 -10.98
C ARG A 21 5.99 4.72 -10.78
N LEU A 22 5.62 3.97 -9.74
CA LEU A 22 4.21 3.69 -9.46
C LEU A 22 3.46 4.96 -9.06
N PHE A 23 4.04 5.75 -8.17
CA PHE A 23 3.41 6.99 -7.73
C PHE A 23 3.34 8.02 -8.85
N ASP A 24 4.38 8.11 -9.68
CA ASP A 24 4.38 9.00 -10.84
C ASP A 24 3.28 8.60 -11.83
N ALA A 25 3.09 7.31 -12.04
CA ALA A 25 2.04 6.79 -12.94
C ALA A 25 0.64 7.07 -12.41
N LEU A 26 0.42 6.93 -11.10
CA LEU A 26 -0.88 7.23 -10.49
C LEU A 26 -1.19 8.73 -10.50
N GLY A 27 -0.19 9.58 -10.35
CA GLY A 27 -0.36 11.02 -10.32
C GLY A 27 -1.23 11.54 -9.18
N LEU A 28 -1.36 10.75 -8.11
CA LEU A 28 -2.18 11.12 -6.95
C LEU A 28 -1.32 11.74 -5.86
N GLN A 29 -1.90 12.71 -5.15
CA GLN A 29 -1.39 13.22 -3.89
C GLN A 29 -2.19 12.58 -2.77
N PHE A 30 -1.48 11.96 -1.82
CA PHE A 30 -2.10 11.35 -0.65
C PHE A 30 -2.03 12.28 0.55
N ASP A 31 -3.02 12.20 1.41
CA ASP A 31 -3.02 12.93 2.67
C ASP A 31 -2.19 12.21 3.72
N VAL A 32 -2.21 10.89 3.70
CA VAL A 32 -1.43 10.11 4.65
C VAL A 32 -1.02 8.74 4.09
N ASP A 33 0.22 8.35 4.36
CA ASP A 33 0.69 6.98 4.26
C ASP A 33 0.51 6.34 5.65
N VAL A 34 -0.45 5.44 5.77
CA VAL A 34 -0.87 4.92 7.08
C VAL A 34 0.00 3.80 7.61
N CYS A 35 0.82 3.20 6.77
CA CYS A 35 1.70 2.08 7.16
C CYS A 35 3.08 2.27 6.53
N ALA A 36 3.76 3.34 6.90
CA ALA A 36 5.04 3.72 6.35
C ALA A 36 6.19 3.02 7.06
N PRO A 37 7.32 2.79 6.39
CA PRO A 37 8.56 2.48 7.08
C PRO A 37 9.00 3.66 7.96
N ARG A 38 9.91 3.42 8.87
CA ARG A 38 10.46 4.51 9.70
C ARG A 38 11.06 5.59 8.82
N GLY A 39 10.69 6.83 9.08
CA GLY A 39 11.12 7.96 8.26
C GLY A 39 10.34 8.17 6.98
N GLY A 40 9.41 7.28 6.66
CA GLY A 40 8.61 7.37 5.45
C GLY A 40 9.33 6.90 4.19
N VAL A 41 8.60 6.78 3.09
CA VAL A 41 9.16 6.52 1.77
C VAL A 41 9.55 7.87 1.15
N PRO A 42 10.82 8.09 0.79
CA PRO A 42 11.32 9.43 0.42
C PRO A 42 10.56 10.10 -0.73
N TRP A 43 10.06 9.34 -1.69
CA TRP A 43 9.39 9.86 -2.89
C TRP A 43 7.88 9.65 -2.89
N LEU A 44 7.31 9.13 -1.80
CA LEU A 44 5.87 8.93 -1.73
C LEU A 44 5.18 10.29 -1.55
N PRO A 45 4.23 10.65 -2.44
CA PRO A 45 3.61 11.96 -2.38
C PRO A 45 2.48 12.00 -1.34
N ALA A 46 2.86 11.99 -0.07
CA ALA A 46 1.94 12.09 1.06
C ALA A 46 2.35 13.23 1.97
N SER A 47 1.37 13.96 2.47
CA SER A 47 1.61 15.09 3.39
C SER A 47 2.04 14.63 4.78
N LYS A 48 1.70 13.38 5.12
CA LYS A 48 1.93 12.82 6.45
C LYS A 48 2.14 11.31 6.32
N HIS A 49 2.86 10.74 7.27
CA HIS A 49 2.98 9.28 7.34
C HIS A 49 2.92 8.81 8.79
N TYR A 50 2.42 7.59 8.98
CA TYR A 50 2.45 6.87 10.24
C TYR A 50 3.37 5.68 10.10
N SER A 51 4.40 5.63 10.93
CA SER A 51 5.28 4.47 11.04
C SER A 51 4.82 3.56 12.17
N ILE A 52 5.59 2.51 12.42
CA ILE A 52 5.33 1.62 13.55
C ILE A 52 5.34 2.35 14.89
N ILE A 53 6.09 3.43 15.00
CA ILE A 53 6.16 4.24 16.22
C ILE A 53 4.79 4.86 16.52
N ASP A 54 4.09 5.27 15.47
CA ASP A 54 2.78 5.91 15.59
C ASP A 54 1.65 4.92 15.74
N ASP A 55 1.81 3.70 15.23
CA ASP A 55 0.77 2.70 15.08
C ASP A 55 -0.41 3.23 14.24
N GLY A 56 -0.28 3.15 12.93
CA GLY A 56 -1.26 3.71 12.01
C GLY A 56 -2.68 3.19 12.17
N LEU A 57 -2.86 1.99 12.72
CA LEU A 57 -4.20 1.46 13.02
C LEU A 57 -4.87 2.19 14.17
N GLN A 58 -4.11 2.86 15.03
CA GLN A 58 -4.64 3.64 16.15
C GLN A 58 -4.79 5.13 15.81
N GLN A 59 -4.34 5.54 14.64
CA GLN A 59 -4.39 6.94 14.23
C GLN A 59 -5.62 7.22 13.39
N GLU A 60 -5.94 8.48 13.26
CA GLU A 60 -7.04 8.93 12.42
C GLU A 60 -6.62 8.90 10.94
N TRP A 61 -7.47 8.32 10.11
CA TRP A 61 -7.29 8.31 8.66
C TRP A 61 -8.12 9.41 8.04
N LEU A 62 -7.48 10.42 7.49
CA LEU A 62 -8.15 11.56 6.87
C LEU A 62 -7.77 11.65 5.39
N GLY A 63 -8.75 11.95 4.57
CA GLY A 63 -8.54 12.20 3.14
C GLY A 63 -8.15 10.96 2.36
N ARG A 64 -7.31 11.17 1.36
CA ARG A 64 -6.83 10.09 0.50
C ARG A 64 -5.66 9.37 1.15
N VAL A 65 -5.80 8.07 1.33
CA VAL A 65 -4.87 7.23 2.07
C VAL A 65 -4.08 6.33 1.13
N TRP A 66 -2.78 6.25 1.36
CA TRP A 66 -1.95 5.17 0.83
C TRP A 66 -1.71 4.13 1.91
N CYS A 67 -1.86 2.85 1.56
CA CYS A 67 -1.63 1.75 2.48
C CYS A 67 -0.86 0.61 1.81
N ASN A 68 0.35 0.37 2.30
CA ASN A 68 1.13 -0.82 1.97
C ASN A 68 1.31 -1.60 3.28
N PRO A 69 0.36 -2.47 3.64
CA PRO A 69 0.36 -3.11 4.95
C PRO A 69 1.46 -4.15 5.08
N PRO A 70 1.81 -4.54 6.32
CA PRO A 70 2.80 -5.61 6.52
C PRO A 70 2.28 -6.92 5.94
N TYR A 71 3.16 -7.66 5.25
CA TYR A 71 2.78 -8.89 4.56
C TYR A 71 2.25 -9.98 5.49
N SER A 72 2.72 -10.00 6.72
CA SER A 72 2.33 -11.02 7.68
C SER A 72 0.93 -10.80 8.26
N LYS A 73 0.43 -9.57 8.28
CA LYS A 73 -0.85 -9.25 8.92
C LYS A 73 -1.56 -8.08 8.23
N PRO A 74 -1.93 -8.23 6.96
CA PRO A 74 -2.55 -7.14 6.21
C PRO A 74 -4.04 -6.94 6.54
N GLY A 75 -4.71 -7.95 7.09
CA GLY A 75 -6.16 -7.95 7.24
C GLY A 75 -6.75 -6.71 7.91
N PRO A 76 -6.32 -6.35 9.14
CA PRO A 76 -6.88 -5.18 9.83
C PRO A 76 -6.73 -3.87 9.05
N TRP A 77 -5.63 -3.72 8.33
CA TRP A 77 -5.36 -2.54 7.50
C TRP A 77 -6.34 -2.46 6.32
N ILE A 78 -6.54 -3.59 5.66
CA ILE A 78 -7.44 -3.66 4.50
C ILE A 78 -8.89 -3.48 4.92
N GLU A 79 -9.30 -4.10 6.02
CA GLU A 79 -10.65 -3.90 6.55
C GLU A 79 -10.92 -2.43 6.85
N ARG A 80 -9.95 -1.75 7.44
CA ARG A 80 -10.08 -0.32 7.71
C ARG A 80 -10.11 0.50 6.43
N MET A 81 -9.33 0.13 5.42
CA MET A 81 -9.36 0.81 4.12
C MET A 81 -10.72 0.67 3.45
N ILE A 82 -11.34 -0.50 3.51
CA ILE A 82 -12.68 -0.72 2.98
C ILE A 82 -13.68 0.26 3.62
N ILE A 83 -13.63 0.38 4.94
CA ILE A 83 -14.52 1.30 5.67
C ILE A 83 -14.23 2.75 5.32
N HIS A 84 -12.95 3.12 5.25
CA HIS A 84 -12.53 4.48 4.92
C HIS A 84 -12.93 4.89 3.51
N ASN A 85 -12.80 3.97 2.58
CA ASN A 85 -13.26 4.08 1.19
C ASN A 85 -12.72 5.30 0.42
N ASN A 86 -11.49 5.70 0.70
CA ASN A 86 -10.80 6.74 -0.06
C ASN A 86 -9.29 6.50 -0.03
N GLY A 87 -8.78 5.85 -1.04
CA GLY A 87 -7.34 5.60 -1.13
C GLY A 87 -6.97 4.47 -2.05
N VAL A 88 -5.71 4.08 -1.94
CA VAL A 88 -5.13 2.99 -2.72
C VAL A 88 -4.33 2.10 -1.77
N ALA A 89 -4.53 0.80 -1.88
CA ALA A 89 -3.77 -0.19 -1.13
C ALA A 89 -2.93 -1.06 -2.06
N LEU A 90 -1.69 -1.32 -1.67
CA LEU A 90 -0.80 -2.23 -2.37
C LEU A 90 -0.62 -3.48 -1.54
N VAL A 91 -0.97 -4.63 -2.09
CA VAL A 91 -0.88 -5.91 -1.39
C VAL A 91 -0.37 -7.00 -2.32
N CYS A 92 0.05 -8.12 -1.74
CA CYS A 92 0.26 -9.36 -2.48
C CYS A 92 -1.04 -10.16 -2.52
N THR A 93 -1.22 -10.96 -3.56
CA THR A 93 -2.37 -11.87 -3.65
C THR A 93 -2.38 -12.85 -2.48
N SER A 94 -3.58 -13.21 -2.03
CA SER A 94 -3.77 -14.08 -0.89
C SER A 94 -5.06 -14.87 -1.00
N LYS A 95 -5.10 -16.05 -0.38
CA LYS A 95 -6.33 -16.84 -0.22
C LYS A 95 -7.16 -16.39 0.98
N ALA A 96 -6.63 -15.52 1.81
CA ALA A 96 -7.28 -15.11 3.05
C ALA A 96 -8.56 -14.32 2.77
N ALA A 97 -9.47 -14.34 3.74
CA ALA A 97 -10.76 -13.67 3.63
C ALA A 97 -10.62 -12.16 3.40
N TRP A 98 -9.62 -11.53 4.02
CA TRP A 98 -9.40 -10.09 3.84
C TRP A 98 -9.16 -9.72 2.37
N PHE A 99 -8.48 -10.58 1.61
CA PHE A 99 -8.21 -10.32 0.19
C PHE A 99 -9.50 -10.40 -0.63
N GLN A 100 -10.33 -11.40 -0.37
CA GLN A 100 -11.61 -11.53 -1.04
C GLN A 100 -12.55 -10.38 -0.70
N ASN A 101 -12.54 -9.93 0.56
CA ASN A 101 -13.31 -8.77 0.97
C ASN A 101 -12.86 -7.50 0.23
N ALA A 102 -11.55 -7.31 0.09
CA ALA A 102 -11.01 -6.20 -0.68
C ALA A 102 -11.44 -6.29 -2.14
N TRP A 103 -11.32 -7.47 -2.73
CA TRP A 103 -11.73 -7.71 -4.12
C TRP A 103 -13.19 -7.35 -4.35
N ASN A 104 -14.06 -7.72 -3.42
CA ASN A 104 -15.50 -7.50 -3.53
C ASN A 104 -15.90 -6.04 -3.25
N ASN A 105 -15.13 -5.31 -2.49
CA ASN A 105 -15.49 -3.96 -2.03
C ASN A 105 -14.71 -2.83 -2.70
N ALA A 106 -13.56 -3.12 -3.30
CA ALA A 106 -12.81 -2.10 -4.03
C ALA A 106 -13.57 -1.65 -5.28
N GLY A 107 -13.45 -0.38 -5.60
CA GLY A 107 -14.01 0.15 -6.84
C GLY A 107 -13.19 -0.23 -8.06
N GLY A 108 -11.92 -0.55 -7.88
CA GLY A 108 -11.04 -1.02 -8.93
C GLY A 108 -9.94 -1.91 -8.40
N VAL A 109 -9.51 -2.86 -9.23
CA VAL A 109 -8.44 -3.81 -8.93
C VAL A 109 -7.49 -3.83 -10.11
N LEU A 110 -6.19 -3.72 -9.86
CA LEU A 110 -5.16 -3.72 -10.89
C LEU A 110 -4.03 -4.66 -10.49
N LEU A 111 -3.75 -5.65 -11.34
CA LEU A 111 -2.54 -6.46 -11.21
C LEU A 111 -1.36 -5.66 -11.71
N LEU A 112 -0.35 -5.48 -10.86
CA LEU A 112 0.83 -4.71 -11.22
C LEU A 112 1.74 -5.49 -12.17
N PRO A 113 2.50 -4.79 -13.03
CA PRO A 113 3.39 -5.46 -13.95
C PRO A 113 4.53 -6.19 -13.22
N ASN A 114 5.00 -7.28 -13.81
CA ASN A 114 6.03 -8.13 -13.21
C ASN A 114 7.42 -7.50 -13.18
N ASP A 115 7.62 -6.42 -13.92
CA ASP A 115 8.89 -5.70 -13.96
C ASP A 115 8.99 -4.57 -12.91
N LEU A 116 7.95 -4.42 -12.10
CA LEU A 116 7.94 -3.43 -11.03
C LEU A 116 8.84 -3.90 -9.88
N LYS A 117 9.85 -3.13 -9.56
CA LYS A 117 10.85 -3.51 -8.57
C LYS A 117 10.80 -2.60 -7.36
N PHE A 118 10.90 -3.21 -6.20
CA PHE A 118 10.89 -2.53 -4.92
C PHE A 118 12.31 -2.29 -4.44
N THR A 119 12.50 -1.20 -3.71
CA THR A 119 13.80 -0.80 -3.18
C THR A 119 13.80 -0.93 -1.67
N ARG A 120 14.84 -1.53 -1.13
CA ARG A 120 15.04 -1.60 0.33
C ARG A 120 15.65 -0.28 0.83
N PRO A 121 15.55 0.00 2.15
CA PRO A 121 16.18 1.17 2.74
C PRO A 121 17.69 1.25 2.51
N ASP A 122 18.36 0.11 2.36
CA ASP A 122 19.80 0.04 2.06
C ASP A 122 20.13 0.29 0.58
N GLY A 123 19.13 0.57 -0.24
CA GLY A 123 19.30 0.80 -1.66
C GLY A 123 19.26 -0.43 -2.55
N ALA A 124 19.20 -1.61 -1.98
CA ALA A 124 19.11 -2.84 -2.76
C ALA A 124 17.77 -2.92 -3.49
N VAL A 125 17.81 -3.24 -4.77
CA VAL A 125 16.62 -3.40 -5.61
C VAL A 125 16.25 -4.88 -5.65
N LYS A 126 14.99 -5.18 -5.38
CA LYS A 126 14.53 -6.57 -5.35
C LYS A 126 13.16 -6.71 -6.01
N GLY A 127 13.03 -7.73 -6.87
CA GLY A 127 11.73 -8.15 -7.37
C GLY A 127 10.94 -8.84 -6.26
N ILE A 128 9.65 -8.58 -6.20
CA ILE A 128 8.74 -9.30 -5.31
C ILE A 128 8.29 -10.56 -6.04
N PHE A 129 8.50 -11.69 -5.40
CA PHE A 129 8.16 -12.99 -5.98
C PHE A 129 6.66 -13.17 -6.20
N MET A 130 5.85 -12.67 -5.26
CA MET A 130 4.40 -12.79 -5.34
C MET A 130 3.79 -11.72 -6.24
N GLN A 131 2.64 -12.03 -6.84
CA GLN A 131 1.87 -11.04 -7.59
C GLN A 131 1.42 -9.91 -6.67
N THR A 132 1.71 -8.69 -7.05
CA THR A 132 1.25 -7.50 -6.35
C THR A 132 0.01 -6.92 -7.03
N VAL A 133 -0.88 -6.37 -6.21
CA VAL A 133 -2.19 -5.88 -6.62
C VAL A 133 -2.41 -4.50 -6.00
N LEU A 134 -2.97 -3.58 -6.79
CA LEU A 134 -3.54 -2.35 -6.25
C LEU A 134 -5.04 -2.50 -6.12
N PHE A 135 -5.55 -2.15 -4.95
CA PHE A 135 -6.98 -1.95 -4.73
C PHE A 135 -7.25 -0.45 -4.65
N GLY A 136 -8.17 0.04 -5.47
CA GLY A 136 -8.60 1.43 -5.44
C GLY A 136 -9.96 1.57 -4.78
N PHE A 137 -10.05 2.51 -3.84
CA PHE A 137 -11.27 2.82 -3.11
C PHE A 137 -11.61 4.30 -3.35
N GLY A 138 -12.81 4.57 -3.82
CA GLY A 138 -13.22 5.91 -4.24
C GLY A 138 -13.01 6.15 -5.73
N ALA A 139 -13.96 6.80 -6.38
CA ALA A 139 -14.02 6.92 -7.84
C ALA A 139 -12.80 7.63 -8.44
N GLU A 140 -12.29 8.67 -7.79
CA GLU A 140 -11.12 9.41 -8.28
C GLU A 140 -9.87 8.54 -8.27
N ASN A 141 -9.71 7.72 -7.23
CA ASN A 141 -8.57 6.84 -7.10
C ASN A 141 -8.59 5.73 -8.14
N VAL A 142 -9.76 5.19 -8.39
CA VAL A 142 -9.95 4.15 -9.43
C VAL A 142 -9.67 4.74 -10.82
N GLU A 143 -10.13 5.95 -11.09
CA GLU A 143 -9.86 6.60 -12.38
C GLU A 143 -8.37 6.88 -12.57
N ALA A 144 -7.68 7.31 -11.53
CA ALA A 144 -6.22 7.48 -11.58
C ALA A 144 -5.52 6.15 -11.91
N MET A 145 -5.99 5.05 -11.35
CA MET A 145 -5.47 3.73 -11.68
C MET A 145 -5.68 3.39 -13.15
N ARG A 146 -6.86 3.68 -13.70
CA ARG A 146 -7.15 3.44 -15.12
C ARG A 146 -6.23 4.23 -16.04
N GLN A 147 -5.94 5.47 -15.68
CA GLN A 147 -5.11 6.36 -16.51
C GLN A 147 -3.61 6.13 -16.31
N SER A 148 -3.21 5.33 -15.35
CA SER A 148 -1.82 5.11 -15.00
C SER A 148 -1.01 4.34 -16.04
N ASN A 149 -1.67 3.57 -16.89
CA ASN A 149 -1.06 2.63 -17.84
C ASN A 149 -0.21 1.54 -17.16
N LEU A 150 -0.45 1.28 -15.86
CA LEU A 150 0.23 0.20 -15.13
C LEU A 150 -0.34 -1.17 -15.46
N GLY A 151 -1.56 -1.23 -15.94
CA GLY A 151 -2.23 -2.46 -16.27
C GLY A 151 -3.72 -2.23 -16.47
N PHE A 152 -4.45 -3.32 -16.61
CA PHE A 152 -5.90 -3.29 -16.79
C PHE A 152 -6.59 -3.21 -15.44
N VAL A 153 -7.50 -2.28 -15.30
CA VAL A 153 -8.28 -2.09 -14.06
C VAL A 153 -9.66 -2.73 -14.24
N ARG A 154 -9.97 -3.62 -13.36
CA ARG A 154 -11.28 -4.23 -13.26
C ARG A 154 -12.17 -3.48 -12.31
#